data_fbe883c9eadbc9ccb39f7458cde47a96
#
_entry.id   fbe883c9eadbc9ccb39f7458cde47a96
#
_cell.length_a   1.000
_cell.length_b   1.000
_cell.length_c   1.000
_cell.angle_alpha   90.00
_cell.angle_beta   90.00
_cell.angle_gamma   90.00
#
_symmetry.space_group_name_H-M   'P 1'
#
loop_
_entity.id
_entity.type
_entity.pdbx_description
1 polymer ?
#
loop_
_entity_poly.entity_id
_entity_poly.type
_entity_poly.pdbx_seq_one_letter_code
_entity_poly.pdbx_strand_id
1 'polypeptide(L)'
;MAKSSVLSTFAAAAITLQLLLSSASASPHMKYIDAICDRAHDQAFCVKTLTSNPPTAAPIGLLPLAEAVINLATSHAEKTAIFVDENAKKDPAVKAAFTECHKAYMAVAAALKSANMKLKASPDTANYDVRASSDHMRRVNELVGKNSDKTSTTLKEMTVQMEKLLDLAAGAADAVDDDDENIRLRV
;
A
#
# COMPACT_ATOMS: atom_id res chain seq x y z
N MET A 1 20.89 -29.06 -78.00
CA MET A 1 21.51 -28.52 -76.76
C MET A 1 20.67 -27.36 -76.32
N ALA A 2 19.74 -27.63 -75.45
CA ALA A 2 18.79 -26.64 -74.92
C ALA A 2 19.30 -26.14 -73.57
N LYS A 3 19.50 -24.84 -73.41
CA LYS A 3 19.76 -24.19 -72.15
C LYS A 3 18.44 -23.65 -71.63
N SER A 4 17.97 -24.26 -70.57
CA SER A 4 16.80 -23.79 -69.79
C SER A 4 17.23 -22.67 -68.86
N SER A 5 16.65 -21.50 -69.07
CA SER A 5 16.80 -20.35 -68.15
C SER A 5 15.66 -20.37 -67.13
N VAL A 6 16.00 -20.59 -65.87
CA VAL A 6 15.03 -20.52 -64.76
C VAL A 6 15.00 -19.08 -64.28
N LEU A 7 13.93 -18.36 -64.58
CA LEU A 7 13.62 -17.08 -63.96
C LEU A 7 13.12 -17.32 -62.52
N SER A 8 13.93 -16.90 -61.53
CA SER A 8 13.56 -16.89 -60.11
C SER A 8 12.77 -15.61 -59.84
N THR A 9 11.47 -15.76 -59.62
CA THR A 9 10.60 -14.67 -59.16
C THR A 9 10.73 -14.53 -57.64
N PHE A 10 11.42 -13.48 -57.19
CA PHE A 10 11.40 -13.09 -55.79
C PHE A 10 10.06 -12.44 -55.46
N ALA A 11 9.20 -13.17 -54.77
CA ALA A 11 8.03 -12.61 -54.15
C ALA A 11 8.45 -11.83 -52.88
N ALA A 12 8.45 -10.51 -52.93
CA ALA A 12 8.63 -9.64 -51.78
C ALA A 12 7.40 -9.72 -50.91
N ALA A 13 7.47 -10.51 -49.82
CA ALA A 13 6.47 -10.48 -48.78
C ALA A 13 6.64 -9.20 -47.96
N ALA A 14 5.80 -8.20 -48.23
CA ALA A 14 5.66 -7.02 -47.40
C ALA A 14 5.01 -7.43 -46.06
N ILE A 15 5.83 -7.62 -45.03
CA ILE A 15 5.37 -7.78 -43.68
C ILE A 15 4.93 -6.39 -43.20
N THR A 16 3.64 -6.11 -43.30
CA THR A 16 3.01 -4.97 -42.66
C THR A 16 2.99 -5.25 -41.15
N LEU A 17 4.00 -4.72 -40.44
CA LEU A 17 4.03 -4.67 -39.02
C LEU A 17 2.91 -3.72 -38.57
N GLN A 18 1.72 -4.26 -38.34
CA GLN A 18 0.65 -3.54 -37.65
C GLN A 18 1.08 -3.38 -36.19
N LEU A 19 1.65 -2.22 -35.88
CA LEU A 19 1.74 -1.71 -34.52
C LEU A 19 0.30 -1.56 -34.01
N LEU A 20 -0.18 -2.59 -33.36
CA LEU A 20 -1.35 -2.49 -32.46
C LEU A 20 -0.96 -1.52 -31.36
N LEU A 21 -1.24 -0.25 -31.58
CA LEU A 21 -1.37 0.76 -30.52
C LEU A 21 -2.52 0.27 -29.66
N SER A 22 -2.20 -0.61 -28.72
CA SER A 22 -3.07 -0.91 -27.59
C SER A 22 -3.21 0.41 -26.85
N SER A 23 -4.27 1.15 -27.15
CA SER A 23 -4.76 2.19 -26.27
C SER A 23 -5.02 1.47 -24.97
N ALA A 24 -4.09 1.58 -24.02
CA ALA A 24 -4.26 1.13 -22.65
C ALA A 24 -5.35 2.01 -22.08
N SER A 25 -6.61 1.63 -22.30
CA SER A 25 -7.72 2.13 -21.52
C SER A 25 -7.37 1.77 -20.09
N ALA A 26 -6.98 2.77 -19.28
CA ALA A 26 -6.72 2.57 -17.86
C ALA A 26 -7.92 1.80 -17.31
N SER A 27 -7.68 0.60 -16.77
CA SER A 27 -8.76 -0.21 -16.23
C SER A 27 -9.49 0.64 -15.18
N PRO A 28 -10.81 0.52 -15.02
CA PRO A 28 -11.56 1.28 -14.02
C PRO A 28 -10.95 1.21 -12.62
N HIS A 29 -10.22 0.14 -12.33
CA HIS A 29 -9.48 -0.07 -11.10
C HIS A 29 -8.26 0.87 -10.98
N MET A 30 -7.51 1.10 -12.08
CA MET A 30 -6.31 1.96 -12.04
C MET A 30 -6.65 3.40 -11.63
N LYS A 31 -7.77 3.96 -12.05
CA LYS A 31 -8.16 5.32 -11.65
C LYS A 31 -8.32 5.49 -10.13
N TYR A 32 -8.73 4.43 -9.42
CA TYR A 32 -8.85 4.47 -7.96
C TYR A 32 -7.49 4.31 -7.27
N ILE A 33 -6.59 3.51 -7.86
CA ILE A 33 -5.20 3.42 -7.42
C ILE A 33 -4.53 4.78 -7.59
N ASP A 34 -4.67 5.41 -8.74
CA ASP A 34 -4.10 6.73 -9.02
C ASP A 34 -4.65 7.76 -8.02
N ALA A 35 -5.97 7.77 -7.77
CA ALA A 35 -6.59 8.69 -6.81
C ALA A 35 -6.01 8.58 -5.38
N ILE A 36 -5.65 7.39 -4.94
CA ILE A 36 -4.99 7.16 -3.65
C ILE A 36 -3.51 7.54 -3.72
N CYS A 37 -2.80 7.10 -4.78
CA CYS A 37 -1.36 7.25 -4.89
C CYS A 37 -0.92 8.69 -5.13
N ASP A 38 -1.75 9.52 -5.72
CA ASP A 38 -1.49 10.96 -5.87
C ASP A 38 -1.44 11.70 -4.52
N ARG A 39 -1.97 11.09 -3.45
CA ARG A 39 -1.97 11.62 -2.08
C ARG A 39 -0.90 10.99 -1.18
N ALA A 40 -0.24 9.94 -1.63
CA ALA A 40 0.84 9.27 -0.91
C ALA A 40 2.19 9.93 -1.19
N HIS A 41 3.06 10.05 -0.19
CA HIS A 41 4.41 10.60 -0.37
C HIS A 41 5.29 9.69 -1.24
N ASP A 42 5.16 8.36 -1.08
CA ASP A 42 5.89 7.37 -1.88
C ASP A 42 4.95 6.73 -2.91
N GLN A 43 4.74 7.44 -4.04
CA GLN A 43 3.87 6.98 -5.12
C GLN A 43 4.31 5.61 -5.70
N ALA A 44 5.62 5.38 -5.81
CA ALA A 44 6.13 4.11 -6.34
C ALA A 44 5.81 2.94 -5.42
N PHE A 45 5.95 3.14 -4.10
CA PHE A 45 5.54 2.15 -3.10
C PHE A 45 4.02 1.94 -3.13
N CYS A 46 3.24 3.02 -3.26
CA CYS A 46 1.79 2.96 -3.36
C CYS A 46 1.34 2.09 -4.53
N VAL A 47 1.71 2.45 -5.75
CA VAL A 47 1.32 1.70 -6.96
C VAL A 47 1.74 0.24 -6.86
N LYS A 48 3.00 -0.03 -6.47
CA LYS A 48 3.50 -1.39 -6.29
C LYS A 48 2.66 -2.16 -5.27
N THR A 49 2.36 -1.55 -4.13
CA THR A 49 1.62 -2.20 -3.04
C THR A 49 0.18 -2.52 -3.47
N LEU A 50 -0.52 -1.56 -4.09
CA LEU A 50 -1.92 -1.73 -4.45
C LEU A 50 -2.13 -2.69 -5.62
N THR A 51 -1.17 -2.77 -6.55
CA THR A 51 -1.27 -3.69 -7.69
C THR A 51 -0.81 -5.11 -7.38
N SER A 52 0.07 -5.31 -6.38
CA SER A 52 0.65 -6.62 -6.08
C SER A 52 0.00 -7.36 -4.92
N ASN A 53 -0.83 -6.70 -4.11
CA ASN A 53 -1.56 -7.35 -3.01
C ASN A 53 -2.96 -7.77 -3.46
N PRO A 54 -3.32 -9.06 -3.40
CA PRO A 54 -4.63 -9.55 -3.82
C PRO A 54 -5.83 -8.80 -3.18
N PRO A 55 -5.81 -8.48 -1.88
CA PRO A 55 -6.89 -7.72 -1.25
C PRO A 55 -7.09 -6.32 -1.82
N THR A 56 -6.05 -5.66 -2.36
CA THR A 56 -6.11 -4.33 -2.95
C THR A 56 -6.18 -4.35 -4.47
N ALA A 57 -5.87 -5.47 -5.11
CA ALA A 57 -5.90 -5.60 -6.57
C ALA A 57 -7.30 -5.89 -7.16
N ALA A 58 -8.25 -6.32 -6.33
CA ALA A 58 -9.58 -6.77 -6.77
C ALA A 58 -10.75 -5.79 -6.53
N PRO A 59 -10.71 -4.79 -5.62
CA PRO A 59 -11.87 -3.95 -5.33
C PRO A 59 -12.36 -3.14 -6.52
N ILE A 60 -13.68 -3.05 -6.67
CA ILE A 60 -14.34 -2.23 -7.68
C ILE A 60 -14.93 -1.00 -6.99
N GLY A 61 -14.17 0.08 -6.92
CA GLY A 61 -14.59 1.34 -6.32
C GLY A 61 -13.54 1.92 -5.37
N LEU A 62 -13.62 3.23 -5.14
CA LEU A 62 -12.65 3.93 -4.29
C LEU A 62 -12.80 3.54 -2.82
N LEU A 63 -14.02 3.57 -2.27
CA LEU A 63 -14.26 3.20 -0.87
C LEU A 63 -13.84 1.76 -0.55
N PRO A 64 -14.22 0.71 -1.31
CA PRO A 64 -13.74 -0.64 -1.07
C PRO A 64 -12.21 -0.78 -1.17
N LEU A 65 -11.56 -0.03 -2.06
CA LEU A 65 -10.11 -0.02 -2.16
C LEU A 65 -9.47 0.62 -0.93
N ALA A 66 -10.00 1.75 -0.47
CA ALA A 66 -9.51 2.43 0.73
C ALA A 66 -9.68 1.57 1.99
N GLU A 67 -10.82 0.88 2.13
CA GLU A 67 -11.04 -0.11 3.19
C GLU A 67 -9.99 -1.25 3.14
N ALA A 68 -9.68 -1.75 1.95
CA ALA A 68 -8.67 -2.79 1.77
C ALA A 68 -7.26 -2.29 2.13
N VAL A 69 -6.93 -1.04 1.84
CA VAL A 69 -5.66 -0.40 2.21
C VAL A 69 -5.53 -0.29 3.73
N ILE A 70 -6.54 0.21 4.42
CA ILE A 70 -6.54 0.33 5.88
C ILE A 70 -6.45 -1.06 6.52
N ASN A 71 -7.14 -2.06 5.98
CA ASN A 71 -7.05 -3.44 6.45
C ASN A 71 -5.65 -4.04 6.25
N LEU A 72 -4.96 -3.71 5.15
CA LEU A 72 -3.58 -4.12 4.91
C LEU A 72 -2.64 -3.54 5.98
N ALA A 73 -2.77 -2.24 6.28
CA ALA A 73 -2.01 -1.57 7.33
C ALA A 73 -2.32 -2.19 8.71
N THR A 74 -3.60 -2.46 9.02
CA THR A 74 -4.02 -3.12 10.25
C THR A 74 -3.37 -4.49 10.43
N SER A 75 -3.42 -5.30 9.37
CA SER A 75 -2.80 -6.64 9.37
C SER A 75 -1.29 -6.58 9.60
N HIS A 76 -0.59 -5.58 9.05
CA HIS A 76 0.84 -5.39 9.29
C HIS A 76 1.10 -5.00 10.75
N ALA A 77 0.32 -4.08 11.33
CA ALA A 77 0.44 -3.68 12.73
C ALA A 77 0.24 -4.88 13.69
N GLU A 78 -0.79 -5.69 13.46
CA GLU A 78 -1.08 -6.88 14.27
C GLU A 78 0.04 -7.93 14.19
N LYS A 79 0.54 -8.22 12.98
CA LYS A 79 1.68 -9.14 12.78
C LYS A 79 2.94 -8.64 13.48
N THR A 80 3.19 -7.34 13.44
CA THR A 80 4.33 -6.75 14.12
C THR A 80 4.15 -6.79 15.64
N ALA A 81 2.94 -6.55 16.14
CA ALA A 81 2.65 -6.70 17.56
C ALA A 81 2.94 -8.13 18.06
N ILE A 82 2.53 -9.16 17.30
CA ILE A 82 2.84 -10.56 17.62
C ILE A 82 4.37 -10.78 17.62
N PHE A 83 5.08 -10.30 16.59
CA PHE A 83 6.53 -10.44 16.50
C PHE A 83 7.24 -9.87 17.73
N VAL A 84 6.87 -8.66 18.17
CA VAL A 84 7.53 -8.04 19.34
C VAL A 84 7.17 -8.72 20.65
N ASP A 85 5.92 -9.17 20.84
CA ASP A 85 5.50 -9.92 22.02
C ASP A 85 6.26 -11.23 22.18
N GLU A 86 6.38 -11.99 21.09
CA GLU A 86 7.13 -13.25 21.09
C GLU A 86 8.61 -13.05 21.42
N ASN A 87 9.25 -12.00 20.90
CA ASN A 87 10.67 -11.73 21.13
C ASN A 87 10.92 -11.12 22.52
N ALA A 88 9.98 -10.32 23.05
CA ALA A 88 10.03 -9.87 24.44
C ALA A 88 10.04 -11.03 25.45
N LYS A 89 9.39 -12.15 25.13
CA LYS A 89 9.37 -13.34 25.97
C LYS A 89 10.63 -14.18 25.88
N LYS A 90 11.35 -14.13 24.76
CA LYS A 90 12.54 -14.96 24.47
C LYS A 90 13.84 -14.31 24.94
N ASP A 91 13.93 -12.98 24.90
CA ASP A 91 15.17 -12.24 25.17
C ASP A 91 14.96 -11.18 26.26
N PRO A 92 15.52 -11.42 27.46
CA PRO A 92 15.43 -10.44 28.57
C PRO A 92 16.07 -9.08 28.23
N ALA A 93 17.05 -9.02 27.32
CA ALA A 93 17.75 -7.77 27.00
C ALA A 93 16.86 -6.79 26.24
N VAL A 94 15.95 -7.26 25.43
CA VAL A 94 15.01 -6.42 24.67
C VAL A 94 13.61 -6.33 25.30
N LYS A 95 13.34 -7.12 26.34
CA LYS A 95 12.00 -7.31 26.93
C LYS A 95 11.30 -5.99 27.23
N ALA A 96 11.95 -5.06 27.93
CA ALA A 96 11.32 -3.80 28.34
C ALA A 96 10.94 -2.95 27.12
N ALA A 97 11.86 -2.75 26.18
CA ALA A 97 11.61 -1.98 24.95
C ALA A 97 10.54 -2.63 24.08
N PHE A 98 10.59 -3.94 23.90
CA PHE A 98 9.63 -4.66 23.07
C PHE A 98 8.21 -4.72 23.68
N THR A 99 8.10 -4.77 25.02
CA THR A 99 6.80 -4.65 25.67
C THR A 99 6.14 -3.30 25.36
N GLU A 100 6.89 -2.21 25.36
CA GLU A 100 6.37 -0.88 24.98
C GLU A 100 6.09 -0.80 23.46
N CYS A 101 6.93 -1.39 22.62
CA CYS A 101 6.65 -1.50 21.18
C CYS A 101 5.37 -2.29 20.89
N HIS A 102 5.12 -3.39 21.61
CA HIS A 102 3.87 -4.14 21.50
C HIS A 102 2.66 -3.27 21.78
N LYS A 103 2.67 -2.48 22.88
CA LYS A 103 1.58 -1.55 23.20
C LYS A 103 1.37 -0.52 22.09
N ALA A 104 2.46 0.03 21.54
CA ALA A 104 2.39 0.98 20.44
C ALA A 104 1.73 0.38 19.19
N TYR A 105 2.14 -0.82 18.76
CA TYR A 105 1.55 -1.49 17.62
C TYR A 105 0.09 -1.90 17.83
N MET A 106 -0.29 -2.30 19.05
CA MET A 106 -1.69 -2.57 19.39
C MET A 106 -2.55 -1.29 19.33
N ALA A 107 -1.99 -0.14 19.75
CA ALA A 107 -2.66 1.15 19.62
C ALA A 107 -2.85 1.55 18.14
N VAL A 108 -1.82 1.36 17.30
CA VAL A 108 -1.92 1.57 15.83
C VAL A 108 -3.01 0.68 15.23
N ALA A 109 -3.02 -0.61 15.55
CA ALA A 109 -4.04 -1.52 15.04
C ALA A 109 -5.46 -1.10 15.45
N ALA A 110 -5.63 -0.64 16.68
CA ALA A 110 -6.92 -0.14 17.19
C ALA A 110 -7.35 1.15 16.45
N ALA A 111 -6.42 2.10 16.24
CA ALA A 111 -6.70 3.33 15.51
C ALA A 111 -7.08 3.06 14.04
N LEU A 112 -6.38 2.14 13.37
CA LEU A 112 -6.71 1.74 11.99
C LEU A 112 -8.08 1.06 11.89
N LYS A 113 -8.43 0.20 12.86
CA LYS A 113 -9.79 -0.38 12.92
C LYS A 113 -10.85 0.70 13.12
N SER A 114 -10.59 1.68 13.98
CA SER A 114 -11.47 2.83 14.18
C SER A 114 -11.62 3.65 12.89
N ALA A 115 -10.51 3.93 12.20
CA ALA A 115 -10.50 4.63 10.91
C ALA A 115 -11.35 3.89 9.87
N ASN A 116 -11.18 2.56 9.77
CA ASN A 116 -11.94 1.75 8.80
C ASN A 116 -13.46 1.80 9.06
N MET A 117 -13.88 1.80 10.32
CA MET A 117 -15.30 1.93 10.68
C MET A 117 -15.88 3.30 10.36
N LYS A 118 -15.06 4.35 10.41
CA LYS A 118 -15.47 5.74 10.16
C LYS A 118 -15.41 6.12 8.68
N LEU A 119 -14.62 5.41 7.88
CA LEU A 119 -14.22 5.80 6.53
C LEU A 119 -15.40 6.22 5.64
N LYS A 120 -16.51 5.51 5.72
CA LYS A 120 -17.70 5.80 4.90
C LYS A 120 -18.48 7.02 5.38
N ALA A 121 -18.54 7.27 6.69
CA ALA A 121 -19.42 8.28 7.25
C ALA A 121 -18.70 9.60 7.58
N SER A 122 -17.39 9.53 7.82
CA SER A 122 -16.55 10.65 8.24
C SER A 122 -15.10 10.38 7.83
N PRO A 123 -14.77 10.44 6.53
CA PRO A 123 -13.43 10.10 6.03
C PRO A 123 -12.33 11.03 6.58
N ASP A 124 -12.62 12.30 6.81
CA ASP A 124 -11.73 13.25 7.50
C ASP A 124 -11.34 12.78 8.90
N THR A 125 -12.33 12.29 9.68
CA THR A 125 -12.07 11.73 11.01
C THR A 125 -11.30 10.40 10.93
N ALA A 126 -11.56 9.58 9.91
CA ALA A 126 -10.78 8.38 9.64
C ALA A 126 -9.32 8.72 9.32
N ASN A 127 -9.08 9.74 8.49
CA ASN A 127 -7.74 10.24 8.20
C ASN A 127 -7.02 10.70 9.48
N TYR A 128 -7.70 11.44 10.35
CA TYR A 128 -7.12 11.87 11.62
C TYR A 128 -6.66 10.67 12.49
N ASP A 129 -7.49 9.63 12.63
CA ASP A 129 -7.13 8.41 13.39
C ASP A 129 -5.89 7.73 12.80
N VAL A 130 -5.77 7.68 11.47
CA VAL A 130 -4.59 7.13 10.78
C VAL A 130 -3.35 7.97 11.08
N ARG A 131 -3.42 9.29 10.89
CA ARG A 131 -2.28 10.20 11.06
C ARG A 131 -1.79 10.24 12.51
N ALA A 132 -2.69 10.19 13.49
CA ALA A 132 -2.34 10.12 14.90
C ALA A 132 -1.49 8.88 15.25
N SER A 133 -1.59 7.81 14.46
CA SER A 133 -0.78 6.59 14.63
C SER A 133 0.73 6.82 14.40
N SER A 134 1.13 7.88 13.71
CA SER A 134 2.55 8.22 13.46
C SER A 134 3.32 8.50 14.76
N ASP A 135 2.66 9.02 15.80
CA ASP A 135 3.29 9.23 17.11
C ASP A 135 3.70 7.91 17.78
N HIS A 136 2.92 6.86 17.59
CA HIS A 136 3.28 5.53 18.06
C HIS A 136 4.51 4.98 17.32
N MET A 137 4.63 5.22 16.03
CA MET A 137 5.80 4.79 15.25
C MET A 137 7.06 5.55 15.66
N ARG A 138 6.96 6.86 15.89
CA ARG A 138 8.04 7.65 16.47
C ARG A 138 8.51 7.07 17.82
N ARG A 139 7.57 6.69 18.68
CA ARG A 139 7.90 6.06 19.96
C ARG A 139 8.62 4.72 19.80
N VAL A 140 8.21 3.87 18.85
CA VAL A 140 8.92 2.63 18.54
C VAL A 140 10.35 2.91 18.09
N ASN A 141 10.57 3.88 17.19
CA ASN A 141 11.88 4.27 16.72
C ASN A 141 12.79 4.77 17.86
N GLU A 142 12.25 5.52 18.82
CA GLU A 142 13.00 5.97 20.00
C GLU A 142 13.46 4.77 20.86
N LEU A 143 12.61 3.77 21.05
CA LEU A 143 12.88 2.60 21.89
C LEU A 143 13.93 1.66 21.29
N VAL A 144 13.92 1.47 19.97
CA VAL A 144 14.79 0.47 19.32
C VAL A 144 15.83 1.08 18.39
N GLY A 145 15.77 2.39 18.14
CA GLY A 145 16.61 3.06 17.14
C GLY A 145 18.12 2.86 17.33
N LYS A 146 18.59 2.80 18.57
CA LYS A 146 20.00 2.63 18.93
C LYS A 146 20.43 1.17 19.03
N ASN A 147 19.51 0.22 19.02
CA ASN A 147 19.82 -1.20 19.14
C ASN A 147 20.35 -1.74 17.82
N SER A 148 21.33 -2.65 17.87
CA SER A 148 21.96 -3.25 16.68
C SER A 148 21.82 -4.77 16.61
N ASP A 149 21.11 -5.37 17.57
CA ASP A 149 20.80 -6.79 17.52
C ASP A 149 19.87 -7.12 16.34
N LYS A 150 19.88 -8.38 15.92
CA LYS A 150 19.11 -8.84 14.75
C LYS A 150 17.60 -8.60 14.90
N THR A 151 17.07 -8.81 16.09
CA THR A 151 15.62 -8.69 16.36
C THR A 151 15.17 -7.24 16.28
N SER A 152 15.94 -6.33 16.90
CA SER A 152 15.70 -4.89 16.80
C SER A 152 15.87 -4.37 15.37
N THR A 153 16.83 -4.91 14.60
CA THR A 153 16.99 -4.56 13.18
C THR A 153 15.75 -4.97 12.37
N THR A 154 15.25 -6.19 12.55
CA THR A 154 14.01 -6.64 11.91
C THR A 154 12.82 -5.76 12.30
N LEU A 155 12.69 -5.39 13.59
CA LEU A 155 11.61 -4.49 14.02
C LEU A 155 11.71 -3.11 13.37
N LYS A 156 12.91 -2.56 13.19
CA LYS A 156 13.09 -1.29 12.46
C LYS A 156 12.60 -1.38 11.02
N GLU A 157 12.93 -2.47 10.32
CA GLU A 157 12.44 -2.71 8.95
C GLU A 157 10.90 -2.80 8.89
N MET A 158 10.30 -3.53 9.84
CA MET A 158 8.84 -3.60 9.96
C MET A 158 8.22 -2.24 10.30
N THR A 159 8.91 -1.40 11.08
CA THR A 159 8.46 -0.05 11.43
C THR A 159 8.50 0.88 10.22
N VAL A 160 9.56 0.86 9.42
CA VAL A 160 9.63 1.61 8.16
C VAL A 160 8.50 1.20 7.20
N GLN A 161 8.23 -0.09 7.13
CA GLN A 161 7.10 -0.59 6.34
C GLN A 161 5.75 -0.09 6.89
N MET A 162 5.58 -0.06 8.22
CA MET A 162 4.37 0.45 8.85
C MET A 162 4.15 1.94 8.56
N GLU A 163 5.20 2.76 8.64
CA GLU A 163 5.14 4.19 8.33
C GLU A 163 4.67 4.43 6.89
N LYS A 164 5.17 3.66 5.93
CA LYS A 164 4.71 3.73 4.52
C LYS A 164 3.25 3.28 4.37
N LEU A 165 2.83 2.27 5.10
CA LEU A 165 1.44 1.81 5.07
C LEU A 165 0.48 2.80 5.76
N LEU A 166 0.92 3.52 6.79
CA LEU A 166 0.14 4.61 7.39
C LEU A 166 -0.02 5.80 6.43
N ASP A 167 1.04 6.18 5.73
CA ASP A 167 0.97 7.21 4.69
C ASP A 167 -0.02 6.81 3.58
N LEU A 168 0.05 5.57 3.13
CA LEU A 168 -0.87 5.03 2.14
C LEU A 168 -2.33 4.98 2.64
N ALA A 169 -2.55 4.60 3.90
CA ALA A 169 -3.87 4.57 4.51
C ALA A 169 -4.45 5.99 4.70
N ALA A 170 -3.61 6.97 5.03
CA ALA A 170 -4.01 8.38 5.08
C ALA A 170 -4.42 8.89 3.70
N GLY A 171 -3.61 8.64 2.66
CA GLY A 171 -3.95 8.99 1.28
C GLY A 171 -5.23 8.33 0.79
N ALA A 172 -5.51 7.10 1.25
CA ALA A 172 -6.76 6.41 0.93
C ALA A 172 -7.98 7.06 1.58
N ALA A 173 -7.87 7.52 2.82
CA ALA A 173 -8.95 8.24 3.51
C ALA A 173 -9.19 9.63 2.88
N ASP A 174 -8.11 10.37 2.57
CA ASP A 174 -8.21 11.67 1.86
C ASP A 174 -8.87 11.51 0.49
N ALA A 175 -8.59 10.44 -0.25
CA ALA A 175 -9.20 10.21 -1.55
C ALA A 175 -10.72 9.99 -1.46
N VAL A 176 -11.18 9.32 -0.40
CA VAL A 176 -12.63 9.11 -0.15
C VAL A 176 -13.32 10.41 0.22
N ASP A 177 -12.68 11.26 1.04
CA ASP A 177 -13.22 12.57 1.45
C ASP A 177 -13.45 13.48 0.25
N ASP A 178 -12.45 13.60 -0.61
CA ASP A 178 -12.54 14.40 -1.84
C ASP A 178 -13.61 13.90 -2.82
N ASP A 179 -13.84 12.56 -2.92
CA ASP A 179 -14.88 11.99 -3.77
C ASP A 179 -16.27 12.34 -3.23
N ASP A 180 -16.47 12.24 -1.93
CA ASP A 180 -17.72 12.62 -1.25
C ASP A 180 -18.03 14.12 -1.39
N GLU A 181 -17.04 14.99 -1.25
CA GLU A 181 -17.21 16.44 -1.46
C GLU A 181 -17.61 16.77 -2.90
N ASN A 182 -16.96 16.13 -3.89
CA ASN A 182 -17.28 16.31 -5.30
C ASN A 182 -18.71 15.85 -5.64
N ILE A 183 -19.22 14.82 -4.99
CA ILE A 183 -20.59 14.35 -5.16
C ILE A 183 -21.56 15.37 -4.57
N ARG A 184 -21.31 15.88 -3.36
CA ARG A 184 -22.16 16.89 -2.69
C ARG A 184 -22.27 18.21 -3.45
N LEU A 185 -21.19 18.65 -4.11
CA LEU A 185 -21.17 19.90 -4.89
C LEU A 185 -21.91 19.80 -6.25
N ARG A 186 -22.25 18.60 -6.70
CA ARG A 186 -22.96 18.36 -7.98
C ARG A 186 -24.47 18.21 -7.84
N VAL A 187 -24.99 18.23 -6.61
CA VAL A 187 -26.43 18.12 -6.27
C VAL A 187 -26.98 19.50 -5.90
#